data_afde8592c284dc629c600c437fc5a23c
#
_entry.id   afde8592c284dc629c600c437fc5a23c
#
_cell.length_a   1.000
_cell.length_b   1.000
_cell.length_c   1.000
_cell.angle_alpha   90.00
_cell.angle_beta   90.00
_cell.angle_gamma   90.00
#
_symmetry.space_group_name_H-M   'P 1'
#
loop_
_entity.id
_entity.type
_entity.pdbx_description
1 polymer ?
#
loop_
_entity_poly.entity_id
_entity_poly.type
_entity_poly.pdbx_seq_one_letter_code
_entity_poly.pdbx_strand_id
1 'polypeptide(L)'
;MWLRSKISKPQAIFLIVAGLLLGTVFSVGVPYWQKDVQKDEAVHLTATFDSMKIVRGKRRRIKKLRVRFTDHATLCIRGECASSYVIEKLKEAERGTPFEMYVHPNSGYILELKTPNGIILSFDRSMDTFTWVRIVFIIMGCFAYLAAAVGVIKLVRREAY
;
A
#
# COMPACT_ATOMS: atom_id res chain seq x y z
N MET A 1 -31.36 16.99 2.59
CA MET A 1 -32.08 16.77 3.86
C MET A 1 -31.16 16.26 5.02
N TRP A 2 -29.90 15.93 4.81
CA TRP A 2 -28.97 15.40 5.82
C TRP A 2 -28.21 16.43 6.67
N LEU A 3 -28.32 17.72 6.39
CA LEU A 3 -27.56 18.80 7.06
C LEU A 3 -28.23 19.33 8.36
N ARG A 4 -29.34 18.76 8.79
CA ARG A 4 -30.08 19.21 10.00
C ARG A 4 -29.72 18.48 11.30
N SER A 5 -28.80 17.51 11.30
CA SER A 5 -28.38 16.89 12.57
C SER A 5 -27.63 17.92 13.41
N LYS A 6 -28.06 18.16 14.63
CA LYS A 6 -27.40 19.03 15.61
C LYS A 6 -26.09 18.34 16.04
N ILE A 7 -24.99 18.62 15.33
CA ILE A 7 -23.66 18.18 15.78
C ILE A 7 -23.30 19.00 17.02
N SER A 8 -22.95 18.35 18.12
CA SER A 8 -22.48 19.01 19.33
C SER A 8 -21.10 19.67 19.13
N LYS A 9 -20.77 20.69 19.94
CA LYS A 9 -19.45 21.36 19.86
C LYS A 9 -18.28 20.37 19.93
N PRO A 10 -18.24 19.40 20.87
CA PRO A 10 -17.16 18.42 20.91
C PRO A 10 -17.09 17.51 19.67
N GLN A 11 -18.24 17.16 19.06
CA GLN A 11 -18.28 16.40 17.82
C GLN A 11 -17.75 17.20 16.63
N ALA A 12 -18.03 18.50 16.56
CA ALA A 12 -17.48 19.36 15.50
C ALA A 12 -15.94 19.49 15.64
N ILE A 13 -15.45 19.70 16.85
CA ILE A 13 -14.00 19.75 17.13
C ILE A 13 -13.33 18.41 16.76
N PHE A 14 -13.93 17.29 17.16
CA PHE A 14 -13.44 15.96 16.81
C PHE A 14 -13.36 15.75 15.29
N LEU A 15 -14.40 16.16 14.53
CA LEU A 15 -14.39 16.07 13.07
C LEU A 15 -13.27 16.90 12.45
N ILE A 16 -13.00 18.09 12.98
CA ILE A 16 -11.89 18.94 12.50
C ILE A 16 -10.57 18.26 12.74
N VAL A 17 -10.28 17.88 13.98
CA VAL A 17 -8.98 17.30 14.35
C VAL A 17 -8.74 15.97 13.64
N ALA A 18 -9.72 15.06 13.71
CA ALA A 18 -9.61 13.76 13.04
C ALA A 18 -9.51 13.89 11.53
N GLY A 19 -10.31 14.80 10.93
CA GLY A 19 -10.29 15.04 9.49
C GLY A 19 -8.96 15.63 9.00
N LEU A 20 -8.36 16.56 9.75
CA LEU A 20 -7.04 17.10 9.43
C LEU A 20 -5.93 16.04 9.57
N LEU A 21 -5.91 15.30 10.66
CA LEU A 21 -4.92 14.25 10.89
C LEU A 21 -5.01 13.14 9.83
N LEU A 22 -6.19 12.58 9.62
CA LEU A 22 -6.41 11.52 8.62
C LEU A 22 -6.20 12.05 7.20
N GLY A 23 -6.65 13.27 6.90
CA GLY A 23 -6.42 13.92 5.63
C GLY A 23 -4.93 14.02 5.31
N THR A 24 -4.11 14.48 6.26
CA THR A 24 -2.66 14.60 6.08
C THR A 24 -1.99 13.23 5.94
N VAL A 25 -2.33 12.28 6.80
CA VAL A 25 -1.76 10.93 6.72
C VAL A 25 -2.08 10.26 5.37
N PHE A 26 -3.30 10.37 4.88
CA PHE A 26 -3.71 9.71 3.64
C PHE A 26 -3.27 10.45 2.38
N SER A 27 -3.24 11.79 2.37
CA SER A 27 -2.87 12.55 1.18
C SER A 27 -1.36 12.81 1.04
N VAL A 28 -0.61 12.79 2.14
CA VAL A 28 0.83 13.06 2.15
C VAL A 28 1.64 11.86 2.63
N GLY A 29 1.30 11.31 3.80
CA GLY A 29 2.09 10.24 4.44
C GLY A 29 2.12 8.97 3.60
N VAL A 30 0.97 8.44 3.22
CA VAL A 30 0.89 7.19 2.44
C VAL A 30 1.48 7.36 1.04
N PRO A 31 1.17 8.43 0.26
CA PRO A 31 1.80 8.66 -1.03
C PRO A 31 3.32 8.81 -0.97
N TYR A 32 3.87 9.40 0.09
CA TYR A 32 5.32 9.51 0.28
C TYR A 32 6.00 8.13 0.36
N TRP A 33 5.42 7.19 1.12
CA TRP A 33 5.93 5.81 1.24
C TRP A 33 5.68 4.95 0.01
N GLN A 34 4.75 5.35 -0.86
CA GLN A 34 4.35 4.64 -2.08
C GLN A 34 4.67 5.47 -3.33
N LYS A 35 5.74 6.27 -3.27
CA LYS A 35 6.21 7.04 -4.42
C LYS A 35 6.45 6.10 -5.60
N ASP A 36 6.09 6.56 -6.80
CA ASP A 36 6.48 5.86 -8.02
C ASP A 36 8.00 5.86 -8.11
N VAL A 37 8.56 4.70 -8.38
CA VAL A 37 10.00 4.47 -8.52
C VAL A 37 10.24 4.03 -9.94
N GLN A 38 11.21 4.63 -10.60
CA GLN A 38 11.68 4.12 -11.89
C GLN A 38 12.57 2.89 -11.67
N LYS A 39 12.73 2.08 -12.71
CA LYS A 39 13.44 0.80 -12.56
C LYS A 39 14.93 0.99 -12.21
N ASP A 40 15.52 2.09 -12.65
CA ASP A 40 16.88 2.51 -12.31
C ASP A 40 17.04 3.03 -10.87
N GLU A 41 15.96 3.52 -10.27
CA GLU A 41 15.92 3.90 -8.85
C GLU A 41 15.65 2.72 -7.90
N ALA A 42 15.15 1.60 -8.42
CA ALA A 42 14.85 0.40 -7.64
C ALA A 42 16.14 -0.33 -7.27
N VAL A 43 16.17 -0.91 -6.08
CA VAL A 43 17.32 -1.71 -5.63
C VAL A 43 17.33 -3.03 -6.37
N HIS A 44 18.35 -3.25 -7.21
CA HIS A 44 18.55 -4.50 -7.91
C HIS A 44 19.29 -5.49 -7.01
N LEU A 45 18.74 -6.69 -6.87
CA LEU A 45 19.28 -7.76 -6.04
C LEU A 45 19.20 -9.09 -6.77
N THR A 46 20.19 -9.95 -6.50
CA THR A 46 20.17 -11.36 -6.86
C THR A 46 20.26 -12.18 -5.57
N ALA A 47 19.35 -13.13 -5.38
CA ALA A 47 19.32 -13.95 -4.18
C ALA A 47 18.80 -15.35 -4.47
N THR A 48 19.22 -16.30 -3.63
CA THR A 48 18.90 -17.73 -3.78
C THR A 48 17.63 -18.07 -3.03
N PHE A 49 16.62 -18.57 -3.75
CA PHE A 49 15.33 -18.92 -3.18
C PHE A 49 15.44 -20.06 -2.15
N ASP A 50 14.85 -19.87 -0.98
CA ASP A 50 14.69 -20.90 0.04
C ASP A 50 13.25 -21.39 0.15
N SER A 51 12.32 -20.47 0.40
CA SER A 51 10.92 -20.83 0.63
C SER A 51 9.99 -19.63 0.50
N MET A 52 8.69 -19.91 0.38
CA MET A 52 7.69 -18.86 0.43
C MET A 52 6.59 -19.14 1.43
N LYS A 53 6.02 -18.09 2.03
CA LYS A 53 4.89 -18.17 2.94
C LYS A 53 3.80 -17.17 2.56
N ILE A 54 2.57 -17.67 2.42
CA ILE A 54 1.40 -16.82 2.19
C ILE A 54 0.91 -16.29 3.54
N VAL A 55 0.91 -14.97 3.70
CA VAL A 55 0.32 -14.32 4.86
C VAL A 55 -1.09 -13.86 4.49
N ARG A 56 -2.08 -14.43 5.16
CA ARG A 56 -3.49 -14.10 4.95
C ARG A 56 -3.98 -13.10 6.00
N GLY A 57 -4.83 -12.18 5.58
CA GLY A 57 -5.54 -11.26 6.47
C GLY A 57 -6.91 -11.75 6.86
N LYS A 58 -7.72 -10.85 7.45
CA LYS A 58 -9.14 -11.09 7.70
C LYS A 58 -9.85 -11.48 6.39
N ARG A 59 -10.85 -12.36 6.46
CA ARG A 59 -11.62 -12.90 5.31
C ARG A 59 -10.78 -13.70 4.29
N ARG A 60 -9.70 -14.35 4.73
CA ARG A 60 -8.82 -15.20 3.90
C ARG A 60 -8.13 -14.49 2.72
N ARG A 61 -8.23 -13.18 2.58
CA ARG A 61 -7.51 -12.42 1.53
C ARG A 61 -6.01 -12.50 1.78
N ILE A 62 -5.25 -12.63 0.69
CA ILE A 62 -3.79 -12.59 0.76
C ILE A 62 -3.37 -11.16 1.11
N LYS A 63 -2.68 -11.00 2.24
CA LYS A 63 -2.14 -9.72 2.68
C LYS A 63 -0.78 -9.45 2.06
N LYS A 64 0.07 -10.46 1.99
CA LYS A 64 1.40 -10.45 1.39
C LYS A 64 1.95 -11.86 1.22
N LEU A 65 2.88 -12.03 0.28
CA LEU A 65 3.73 -13.20 0.23
C LEU A 65 5.07 -12.84 0.87
N ARG A 66 5.56 -13.68 1.77
CA ARG A 66 6.94 -13.59 2.26
C ARG A 66 7.79 -14.56 1.46
N VAL A 67 8.82 -14.06 0.83
CA VAL A 67 9.81 -14.85 0.10
C VAL A 67 11.09 -14.86 0.91
N ARG A 68 11.52 -16.04 1.32
CA ARG A 68 12.76 -16.25 2.07
C ARG A 68 13.87 -16.62 1.11
N PHE A 69 15.02 -16.07 1.34
CA PHE A 69 16.26 -16.36 0.61
C PHE A 69 17.30 -16.91 1.57
N THR A 70 18.25 -17.71 1.06
CA THR A 70 19.33 -18.30 1.87
C THR A 70 20.44 -17.28 2.16
N ASP A 71 20.66 -16.37 1.25
CA ASP A 71 21.76 -15.39 1.19
C ASP A 71 21.28 -13.95 1.42
N HIS A 72 19.99 -13.75 1.65
CA HIS A 72 19.40 -12.44 1.85
C HIS A 72 18.26 -12.44 2.88
N ALA A 73 17.92 -11.27 3.38
CA ALA A 73 16.77 -11.10 4.27
C ALA A 73 15.44 -11.48 3.56
N THR A 74 14.45 -11.87 4.36
CA THR A 74 13.09 -12.15 3.85
C THR A 74 12.47 -10.89 3.26
N LEU A 75 12.11 -10.94 1.99
CA LEU A 75 11.41 -9.88 1.29
C LEU A 75 9.92 -10.23 1.11
N CYS A 76 9.13 -9.23 0.74
CA CYS A 76 7.69 -9.39 0.61
C CYS A 76 7.19 -8.96 -0.78
N ILE A 77 6.21 -9.71 -1.31
CA ILE A 77 5.37 -9.26 -2.43
C ILE A 77 4.03 -8.82 -1.84
N ARG A 78 3.48 -7.70 -2.29
CA ARG A 78 2.16 -7.22 -1.85
C ARG A 78 1.06 -8.19 -2.25
N GLY A 79 0.01 -8.25 -1.44
CA GLY A 79 -1.12 -9.16 -1.69
C GLY A 79 -1.84 -8.86 -2.99
N GLU A 80 -1.91 -7.61 -3.39
CA GLU A 80 -2.52 -7.15 -4.64
C GLU A 80 -1.74 -7.63 -5.88
N CYS A 81 -0.41 -7.78 -5.76
CA CYS A 81 0.46 -8.31 -6.80
C CYS A 81 0.55 -9.85 -6.77
N ALA A 82 0.05 -10.50 -5.71
CA ALA A 82 0.11 -11.94 -5.48
C ALA A 82 -0.99 -12.67 -6.25
N SER A 83 -0.94 -12.63 -7.59
CA SER A 83 -1.86 -13.40 -8.43
C SER A 83 -1.68 -14.91 -8.27
N SER A 84 -2.66 -15.71 -8.71
CA SER A 84 -2.54 -17.18 -8.75
C SER A 84 -1.30 -17.61 -9.50
N TYR A 85 -1.00 -17.00 -10.64
CA TYR A 85 0.19 -17.25 -11.43
C TYR A 85 1.49 -17.05 -10.61
N VAL A 86 1.63 -15.92 -9.90
CA VAL A 86 2.81 -15.65 -9.06
C VAL A 86 2.95 -16.68 -7.97
N ILE A 87 1.84 -17.07 -7.36
CA ILE A 87 1.84 -18.07 -6.28
C ILE A 87 2.23 -19.46 -6.80
N GLU A 88 1.69 -19.86 -7.95
CA GLU A 88 2.02 -21.15 -8.57
C GLU A 88 3.50 -21.21 -8.95
N LYS A 89 4.00 -20.19 -9.65
CA LYS A 89 5.40 -20.11 -10.03
C LYS A 89 6.37 -20.13 -8.85
N LEU A 90 6.00 -19.47 -7.74
CA LEU A 90 6.79 -19.54 -6.51
C LEU A 90 6.70 -20.89 -5.80
N LYS A 91 5.60 -21.63 -5.96
CA LYS A 91 5.47 -23.01 -5.42
C LYS A 91 6.25 -24.04 -6.25
N GLU A 92 6.31 -23.82 -7.58
CA GLU A 92 7.08 -24.65 -8.50
C GLU A 92 8.59 -24.41 -8.42
N ALA A 93 8.98 -23.24 -7.87
CA ALA A 93 10.40 -22.91 -7.74
C ALA A 93 11.10 -23.82 -6.75
N GLU A 94 12.16 -24.45 -7.18
CA GLU A 94 12.99 -25.30 -6.34
C GLU A 94 13.87 -24.46 -5.40
N ARG A 95 14.12 -25.01 -4.21
CA ARG A 95 15.08 -24.42 -3.28
C ARG A 95 16.47 -24.38 -3.93
N GLY A 96 17.13 -23.24 -3.85
CA GLY A 96 18.42 -23.03 -4.50
C GLY A 96 18.32 -22.32 -5.86
N THR A 97 17.11 -22.09 -6.39
CA THR A 97 16.91 -21.34 -7.63
C THR A 97 17.38 -19.89 -7.45
N PRO A 98 18.25 -19.36 -8.33
CA PRO A 98 18.63 -17.95 -8.30
C PRO A 98 17.49 -17.08 -8.79
N PHE A 99 17.16 -16.04 -8.02
CA PHE A 99 16.18 -15.02 -8.37
C PHE A 99 16.87 -13.68 -8.57
N GLU A 100 16.58 -13.03 -9.67
CA GLU A 100 16.88 -11.62 -9.92
C GLU A 100 15.66 -10.81 -9.60
N MET A 101 15.82 -9.72 -8.82
CA MET A 101 14.69 -8.93 -8.36
C MET A 101 14.99 -7.44 -8.27
N TYR A 102 13.95 -6.66 -8.46
CA TYR A 102 13.94 -5.22 -8.17
C TYR A 102 13.07 -4.97 -6.97
N VAL A 103 13.60 -4.22 -6.00
CA VAL A 103 12.95 -3.97 -4.71
C VAL A 103 12.74 -2.48 -4.54
N HIS A 104 11.56 -2.11 -4.06
CA HIS A 104 11.23 -0.72 -3.78
C HIS A 104 12.08 -0.19 -2.61
N PRO A 105 12.85 0.90 -2.79
CA PRO A 105 13.85 1.35 -1.81
C PRO A 105 13.25 1.70 -0.45
N ASN A 106 12.07 2.33 -0.43
CA ASN A 106 11.45 2.80 0.82
C ASN A 106 10.62 1.73 1.52
N SER A 107 9.93 0.87 0.77
CA SER A 107 8.98 -0.09 1.35
C SER A 107 9.52 -1.51 1.48
N GLY A 108 10.60 -1.83 0.80
CA GLY A 108 11.19 -3.18 0.77
C GLY A 108 10.31 -4.24 0.09
N TYR A 109 9.31 -3.83 -0.68
CA TYR A 109 8.50 -4.77 -1.46
C TYR A 109 9.19 -5.11 -2.79
N ILE A 110 9.07 -6.39 -3.18
CA ILE A 110 9.54 -6.86 -4.49
C ILE A 110 8.61 -6.28 -5.56
N LEU A 111 9.19 -5.55 -6.52
CA LEU A 111 8.50 -4.95 -7.67
C LEU A 111 8.59 -5.83 -8.91
N GLU A 112 9.74 -6.46 -9.11
CA GLU A 112 9.96 -7.43 -10.19
C GLU A 112 10.66 -8.65 -9.63
N LEU A 113 10.30 -9.82 -10.14
CA LEU A 113 10.92 -11.08 -9.77
C LEU A 113 11.10 -11.93 -11.01
N LYS A 114 12.35 -12.29 -11.27
CA LYS A 114 12.75 -13.12 -12.40
C LYS A 114 13.47 -14.38 -11.94
N THR A 115 13.32 -15.42 -12.72
CA THR A 115 14.07 -16.66 -12.64
C THR A 115 14.78 -16.89 -13.97
N PRO A 116 15.69 -17.86 -14.08
CA PRO A 116 16.25 -18.27 -15.36
C PRO A 116 15.18 -18.69 -16.37
N ASN A 117 14.03 -19.16 -15.89
CA ASN A 117 12.91 -19.66 -16.70
C ASN A 117 11.91 -18.55 -17.11
N GLY A 118 12.10 -17.30 -16.65
CA GLY A 118 11.24 -16.19 -17.04
C GLY A 118 10.82 -15.26 -15.90
N ILE A 119 9.96 -14.30 -16.23
CA ILE A 119 9.46 -13.30 -15.31
C ILE A 119 8.27 -13.87 -14.53
N ILE A 120 8.38 -13.93 -13.21
CA ILE A 120 7.30 -14.32 -12.30
C ILE A 120 6.41 -13.12 -11.96
N LEU A 121 7.02 -11.96 -11.68
CA LEU A 121 6.35 -10.71 -11.36
C LEU A 121 6.97 -9.59 -12.20
N SER A 122 6.17 -8.87 -12.99
CA SER A 122 6.65 -7.76 -13.79
C SER A 122 6.66 -6.45 -12.99
N PHE A 123 7.64 -5.61 -13.28
CA PHE A 123 7.81 -4.29 -12.67
C PHE A 123 6.59 -3.40 -12.90
N ASP A 124 6.15 -3.28 -14.16
CA ASP A 124 5.05 -2.39 -14.55
C ASP A 124 3.75 -2.75 -13.83
N ARG A 125 3.40 -4.04 -13.77
CA ARG A 125 2.20 -4.50 -13.06
C ARG A 125 2.25 -4.17 -11.57
N SER A 126 3.43 -4.25 -10.97
CA SER A 126 3.61 -3.89 -9.56
C SER A 126 3.45 -2.40 -9.35
N MET A 127 4.02 -1.57 -10.24
CA MET A 127 3.93 -0.12 -10.18
C MET A 127 2.50 0.38 -10.42
N ASP A 128 1.78 -0.19 -11.38
CA ASP A 128 0.36 0.11 -11.61
C ASP A 128 -0.47 -0.10 -10.33
N THR A 129 -0.19 -1.20 -9.63
CA THR A 129 -0.86 -1.49 -8.35
C THR A 129 -0.54 -0.45 -7.28
N PHE A 130 0.72 0.01 -7.19
CA PHE A 130 1.12 1.07 -6.26
C PHE A 130 0.43 2.39 -6.58
N THR A 131 0.40 2.76 -7.86
CA THR A 131 -0.27 3.97 -8.34
C THR A 131 -1.76 3.97 -8.00
N TRP A 132 -2.49 2.88 -8.26
CA TRP A 132 -3.89 2.76 -7.90
C TRP A 132 -4.13 2.89 -6.40
N VAL A 133 -3.35 2.21 -5.58
CA VAL A 133 -3.47 2.31 -4.12
C VAL A 133 -3.22 3.75 -3.66
N ARG A 134 -2.22 4.43 -4.21
CA ARG A 134 -1.93 5.83 -3.91
C ARG A 134 -3.11 6.74 -4.24
N ILE A 135 -3.70 6.59 -5.43
CA ILE A 135 -4.87 7.37 -5.85
C ILE A 135 -6.02 7.20 -4.85
N VAL A 136 -6.32 5.96 -4.46
CA VAL A 136 -7.38 5.67 -3.48
C VAL A 136 -7.11 6.39 -2.15
N PHE A 137 -5.89 6.36 -1.64
CA PHE A 137 -5.54 7.07 -0.40
C PHE A 137 -5.65 8.58 -0.51
N ILE A 138 -5.24 9.17 -1.65
CA ILE A 138 -5.42 10.61 -1.90
C ILE A 138 -6.91 10.97 -1.87
N ILE A 139 -7.76 10.20 -2.54
CA ILE A 139 -9.22 10.41 -2.53
C ILE A 139 -9.76 10.32 -1.11
N MET A 140 -9.36 9.32 -0.33
CA MET A 140 -9.75 9.21 1.09
C MET A 140 -9.30 10.41 1.91
N GLY A 141 -8.09 10.93 1.67
CA GLY A 141 -7.57 12.14 2.29
C GLY A 141 -8.44 13.37 1.97
N CYS A 142 -8.86 13.53 0.72
CA CYS A 142 -9.77 14.60 0.30
C CYS A 142 -11.12 14.53 1.03
N PHE A 143 -11.70 13.33 1.17
CA PHE A 143 -12.93 13.14 1.95
C PHE A 143 -12.75 13.50 3.43
N ALA A 144 -11.61 13.17 4.02
CA ALA A 144 -11.30 13.53 5.40
C ALA A 144 -11.20 15.05 5.58
N TYR A 145 -10.57 15.78 4.65
CA TYR A 145 -10.55 17.25 4.67
C TYR A 145 -11.93 17.86 4.47
N LEU A 146 -12.78 17.28 3.62
CA LEU A 146 -14.18 17.74 3.48
C LEU A 146 -14.96 17.57 4.78
N ALA A 147 -14.75 16.46 5.51
CA ALA A 147 -15.36 16.27 6.81
C ALA A 147 -14.88 17.31 7.84
N ALA A 148 -13.60 17.66 7.84
CA ALA A 148 -13.05 18.74 8.66
C ALA A 148 -13.70 20.10 8.32
N ALA A 149 -13.82 20.42 7.03
CA ALA A 149 -14.46 21.66 6.57
C ALA A 149 -15.93 21.76 7.04
N VAL A 150 -16.68 20.67 6.96
CA VAL A 150 -18.05 20.61 7.51
C VAL A 150 -18.06 20.86 9.01
N GLY A 151 -17.10 20.31 9.74
CA GLY A 151 -16.93 20.59 11.19
C GLY A 151 -16.73 22.07 11.47
N VAL A 152 -15.83 22.74 10.72
CA VAL A 152 -15.57 24.18 10.83
C VAL A 152 -16.83 25.01 10.54
N ILE A 153 -17.51 24.74 9.41
CA ILE A 153 -18.72 25.46 9.03
C ILE A 153 -19.81 25.38 10.13
N LYS A 154 -19.97 24.19 10.71
CA LYS A 154 -20.97 23.99 11.78
C LYS A 154 -20.58 24.66 13.07
N LEU A 155 -19.28 24.71 13.40
CA LEU A 155 -18.80 25.41 14.59
C LEU A 155 -19.04 26.92 14.45
N VAL A 156 -18.64 27.51 13.32
CA VAL A 156 -18.79 28.96 13.06
C VAL A 156 -20.27 29.37 13.04
N ARG A 157 -21.13 28.62 12.36
CA ARG A 157 -22.57 28.91 12.33
C ARG A 157 -23.24 28.83 13.70
N ARG A 158 -22.70 28.05 14.62
CA ARG A 158 -23.23 27.94 15.99
C ARG A 158 -22.84 29.12 16.87
N GLU A 159 -21.70 29.73 16.61
CA GLU A 159 -21.23 30.92 17.35
C GLU A 159 -21.88 32.22 16.83
N ALA A 160 -22.48 32.17 15.64
CA ALA A 160 -23.14 33.31 15.00
C ALA A 160 -24.64 33.48 15.41
N TYR A 161 -25.17 32.57 16.24
CA TYR A 161 -26.53 32.61 16.78
C TYR A 161 -26.50 32.41 18.30
#